data_44a6f7102abd7df6ad7eeb8ec6b4033f
#
_entry.id   44a6f7102abd7df6ad7eeb8ec6b4033f
#
_cell.length_a   1.000
_cell.length_b   1.000
_cell.length_c   1.000
_cell.angle_alpha   90.00
_cell.angle_beta   90.00
_cell.angle_gamma   90.00
#
_symmetry.space_group_name_H-M   'P 1'
#
loop_
_entity.id
_entity.type
_entity.pdbx_description
1 polymer ?
#
loop_
_entity_poly.entity_id
_entity_poly.type
_entity_poly.pdbx_seq_one_letter_code
_entity_poly.pdbx_strand_id
1 'polypeptide(L)'
;KTTLMNMIAGIYYPDGGQIIVNGQPADIRSPRDALALGIGMIHQHFKLVDVFTAVENIALSMDKGEKFDLRRVRDKARAICEKYQFALDLDQKVYEMSVSQKQTLEIVKVLFRGADILILDEPTAVLTPQETEKLFAVMRNMKADGKAVVIITHKLHEVLSVSDRVAILRKGEYVGTVETATATESSLTEMMVGQKVELNI
;
A
#
# COMPACT_ATOMS: atom_id res chain seq x y z
N LYS A 1 -12.21 7.16 3.22
CA LYS A 1 -10.93 6.93 2.52
C LYS A 1 -10.82 5.47 2.15
N THR A 2 -10.79 4.56 3.13
CA THR A 2 -10.68 3.10 2.92
C THR A 2 -11.73 2.55 1.96
N THR A 3 -12.99 3.01 2.04
CA THR A 3 -14.07 2.59 1.12
C THR A 3 -13.73 2.89 -0.35
N LEU A 4 -13.24 4.09 -0.65
CA LEU A 4 -12.81 4.46 -2.00
C LEU A 4 -11.66 3.58 -2.49
N MET A 5 -10.67 3.31 -1.63
CA MET A 5 -9.55 2.44 -1.99
C MET A 5 -9.99 0.99 -2.18
N ASN A 6 -10.96 0.51 -1.40
CA ASN A 6 -11.54 -0.81 -1.58
C ASN A 6 -12.29 -0.94 -2.92
N MET A 7 -12.88 0.13 -3.44
CA MET A 7 -13.47 0.13 -4.80
C MET A 7 -12.36 0.00 -5.86
N ILE A 8 -11.28 0.75 -5.72
CA ILE A 8 -10.12 0.68 -6.64
C ILE A 8 -9.45 -0.71 -6.57
N ALA A 9 -9.40 -1.29 -5.38
CA ALA A 9 -8.84 -2.64 -5.17
C ALA A 9 -9.79 -3.78 -5.55
N GLY A 10 -11.01 -3.48 -6.03
CA GLY A 10 -11.99 -4.47 -6.49
C GLY A 10 -12.69 -5.24 -5.36
N ILE A 11 -12.70 -4.72 -4.14
CA ILE A 11 -13.40 -5.34 -3.00
C ILE A 11 -14.87 -4.92 -3.00
N TYR A 12 -15.15 -3.65 -3.35
CA TYR A 12 -16.47 -3.11 -3.54
C TYR A 12 -16.65 -2.65 -4.98
N TYR A 13 -17.84 -2.82 -5.52
CA TYR A 13 -18.21 -2.26 -6.82
C TYR A 13 -18.84 -0.88 -6.62
N PRO A 14 -18.41 0.17 -7.35
CA PRO A 14 -19.01 1.50 -7.23
C PRO A 14 -20.41 1.55 -7.84
N ASP A 15 -21.35 2.25 -7.19
CA ASP A 15 -22.70 2.45 -7.70
C ASP A 15 -22.74 3.38 -8.91
N GLY A 16 -21.70 4.17 -9.12
CA GLY A 16 -21.62 5.10 -10.25
C GLY A 16 -20.21 5.70 -10.37
N GLY A 17 -20.02 6.45 -11.45
CA GLY A 17 -18.70 7.01 -11.79
C GLY A 17 -17.87 6.03 -12.62
N GLN A 18 -16.57 6.34 -12.76
CA GLN A 18 -15.67 5.51 -13.54
C GLN A 18 -14.26 5.52 -12.93
N ILE A 19 -13.59 4.39 -13.03
CA ILE A 19 -12.18 4.27 -12.66
C ILE A 19 -11.36 4.32 -13.95
N ILE A 20 -10.33 5.16 -13.98
CA ILE A 20 -9.41 5.29 -15.11
C ILE A 20 -8.03 4.86 -14.66
N VAL A 21 -7.45 3.89 -15.38
CA VAL A 21 -6.10 3.37 -15.12
C VAL A 21 -5.28 3.56 -16.39
N ASN A 22 -4.13 4.23 -16.29
CA ASN A 22 -3.27 4.54 -17.46
C ASN A 22 -4.03 5.20 -18.61
N GLY A 23 -4.96 6.10 -18.31
CA GLY A 23 -5.76 6.83 -19.29
C GLY A 23 -6.90 6.04 -19.94
N GLN A 24 -7.14 4.80 -19.53
CA GLN A 24 -8.22 3.96 -20.04
C GLN A 24 -9.25 3.66 -18.95
N PRO A 25 -10.56 3.69 -19.27
CA PRO A 25 -11.60 3.24 -18.37
C PRO A 25 -11.38 1.77 -17.97
N ALA A 26 -11.51 1.49 -16.69
CA ALA A 26 -11.32 0.15 -16.13
C ALA A 26 -12.58 -0.29 -15.38
N ASP A 27 -13.05 -1.50 -15.67
CA ASP A 27 -14.14 -2.16 -14.95
C ASP A 27 -13.53 -3.16 -13.96
N ILE A 28 -13.44 -2.76 -12.70
CA ILE A 28 -12.82 -3.54 -11.63
C ILE A 28 -13.93 -4.15 -10.78
N ARG A 29 -14.18 -5.44 -10.95
CA ARG A 29 -15.23 -6.20 -10.23
C ARG A 29 -14.68 -7.13 -9.16
N SER A 30 -13.39 -7.35 -9.16
CA SER A 30 -12.71 -8.23 -8.22
C SER A 30 -11.29 -7.77 -7.93
N PRO A 31 -10.68 -8.20 -6.79
CA PRO A 31 -9.27 -7.96 -6.53
C PRO A 31 -8.33 -8.53 -7.61
N ARG A 32 -8.79 -9.56 -8.34
CA ARG A 32 -8.05 -10.13 -9.46
C ARG A 32 -7.99 -9.17 -10.64
N ASP A 33 -9.10 -8.48 -10.94
CA ASP A 33 -9.14 -7.47 -12.01
C ASP A 33 -8.24 -6.28 -11.66
N ALA A 34 -8.29 -5.82 -10.41
CA ALA A 34 -7.41 -4.75 -9.93
C ALA A 34 -5.93 -5.13 -10.10
N LEU A 35 -5.57 -6.35 -9.71
CA LEU A 35 -4.21 -6.84 -9.81
C LEU A 35 -3.75 -7.03 -11.26
N ALA A 36 -4.65 -7.47 -12.17
CA ALA A 36 -4.37 -7.55 -13.61
C ALA A 36 -4.06 -6.17 -14.22
N LEU A 37 -4.54 -5.10 -13.61
CA LEU A 37 -4.22 -3.70 -13.92
C LEU A 37 -3.00 -3.17 -13.16
N GLY A 38 -2.30 -4.02 -12.42
CA GLY A 38 -1.14 -3.66 -11.62
C GLY A 38 -1.47 -2.98 -10.30
N ILE A 39 -2.71 -3.05 -9.82
CA ILE A 39 -3.15 -2.44 -8.54
C ILE A 39 -3.13 -3.49 -7.44
N GLY A 40 -2.33 -3.27 -6.41
CA GLY A 40 -2.28 -4.09 -5.21
C GLY A 40 -2.59 -3.29 -3.95
N MET A 41 -3.36 -3.86 -3.04
CA MET A 41 -3.70 -3.23 -1.77
C MET A 41 -3.24 -4.07 -0.58
N ILE A 42 -2.56 -3.42 0.34
CA ILE A 42 -2.17 -3.98 1.62
C ILE A 42 -3.10 -3.42 2.69
N HIS A 43 -3.86 -4.31 3.31
CA HIS A 43 -4.86 -3.96 4.32
C HIS A 43 -4.23 -3.83 5.71
N GLN A 44 -4.92 -3.14 6.61
CA GLN A 44 -4.54 -3.03 8.01
C GLN A 44 -4.45 -4.41 8.71
N HIS A 45 -5.25 -5.38 8.27
CA HIS A 45 -5.20 -6.76 8.78
C HIS A 45 -4.53 -7.67 7.75
N PHE A 46 -3.46 -8.34 8.17
CA PHE A 46 -2.68 -9.21 7.30
C PHE A 46 -3.46 -10.46 6.89
N LYS A 47 -3.35 -10.82 5.61
CA LYS A 47 -3.92 -12.04 5.05
C LYS A 47 -2.82 -13.09 4.87
N LEU A 48 -2.22 -13.50 5.99
CA LEU A 48 -1.12 -14.45 6.06
C LEU A 48 -1.57 -15.74 6.76
N VAL A 49 -0.98 -16.85 6.36
CA VAL A 49 -1.14 -18.15 7.03
C VAL A 49 -0.01 -18.30 8.02
N ASP A 50 -0.31 -18.23 9.30
CA ASP A 50 0.67 -18.15 10.38
C ASP A 50 1.63 -19.35 10.46
N VAL A 51 1.13 -20.56 10.16
CA VAL A 51 1.93 -21.80 10.20
C VAL A 51 2.85 -21.98 8.99
N PHE A 52 2.73 -21.13 7.98
CA PHE A 52 3.56 -21.18 6.77
C PHE A 52 4.75 -20.24 6.90
N THR A 53 5.80 -20.51 6.12
CA THR A 53 6.93 -19.60 5.96
C THR A 53 6.56 -18.41 5.07
N ALA A 54 7.43 -17.39 5.03
CA ALA A 54 7.27 -16.27 4.13
C ALA A 54 7.17 -16.73 2.68
N VAL A 55 8.08 -17.59 2.21
CA VAL A 55 8.07 -18.08 0.83
C VAL A 55 6.83 -18.91 0.51
N GLU A 56 6.33 -19.71 1.44
CA GLU A 56 5.10 -20.47 1.27
C GLU A 56 3.88 -19.53 1.16
N ASN A 57 3.81 -18.47 1.97
CA ASN A 57 2.77 -17.44 1.86
C ASN A 57 2.83 -16.69 0.52
N ILE A 58 4.02 -16.40 0.01
CA ILE A 58 4.17 -15.79 -1.33
C ILE A 58 3.67 -16.77 -2.40
N ALA A 59 4.02 -18.05 -2.30
CA ALA A 59 3.59 -19.07 -3.24
C ALA A 59 2.06 -19.23 -3.31
N LEU A 60 1.35 -19.06 -2.18
CA LEU A 60 -0.12 -19.06 -2.14
C LEU A 60 -0.75 -17.93 -2.97
N SER A 61 0.00 -16.89 -3.26
CA SER A 61 -0.48 -15.76 -4.06
C SER A 61 -0.37 -15.98 -5.57
N MET A 62 0.21 -17.09 -6.04
CA MET A 62 0.33 -17.42 -7.46
C MET A 62 -1.04 -17.62 -8.12
N ASP A 63 -1.11 -17.35 -9.42
CA ASP A 63 -2.33 -17.57 -10.19
C ASP A 63 -2.61 -19.07 -10.43
N LYS A 64 -3.91 -19.39 -10.53
CA LYS A 64 -4.33 -20.76 -10.86
C LYS A 64 -3.82 -21.14 -12.26
N GLY A 65 -3.04 -22.23 -12.33
CA GLY A 65 -2.46 -22.73 -13.57
C GLY A 65 -0.97 -22.46 -13.73
N GLU A 66 -0.37 -21.63 -12.90
CA GLU A 66 1.09 -21.54 -12.84
C GLU A 66 1.67 -22.84 -12.22
N LYS A 67 2.74 -23.35 -12.84
CA LYS A 67 3.43 -24.53 -12.29
C LYS A 67 4.05 -24.15 -10.95
N PHE A 68 3.61 -24.85 -9.90
CA PHE A 68 4.16 -24.64 -8.56
C PHE A 68 5.61 -25.10 -8.51
N ASP A 69 6.51 -24.17 -8.25
CA ASP A 69 7.93 -24.40 -8.00
C ASP A 69 8.42 -23.44 -6.92
N LEU A 70 8.59 -23.97 -5.72
CA LEU A 70 8.97 -23.18 -4.56
C LEU A 70 10.38 -22.56 -4.70
N ARG A 71 11.29 -23.19 -5.46
CA ARG A 71 12.64 -22.64 -5.71
C ARG A 71 12.51 -21.38 -6.56
N ARG A 72 11.74 -21.43 -7.64
CA ARG A 72 11.49 -20.28 -8.51
C ARG A 72 10.79 -19.14 -7.77
N VAL A 73 9.82 -19.46 -6.90
CA VAL A 73 9.16 -18.47 -6.04
C VAL A 73 10.17 -17.80 -5.12
N ARG A 74 11.04 -18.59 -4.48
CA ARG A 74 12.11 -18.11 -3.59
C ARG A 74 13.07 -17.18 -4.32
N ASP A 75 13.55 -17.56 -5.49
CA ASP A 75 14.53 -16.77 -6.25
C ASP A 75 13.92 -15.43 -6.69
N LYS A 76 12.69 -15.44 -7.18
CA LYS A 76 11.96 -14.20 -7.53
C LYS A 76 11.69 -13.32 -6.30
N ALA A 77 11.27 -13.90 -5.19
CA ALA A 77 11.03 -13.16 -3.94
C ALA A 77 12.33 -12.56 -3.39
N ARG A 78 13.42 -13.30 -3.43
CA ARG A 78 14.77 -12.81 -3.03
C ARG A 78 15.18 -11.62 -3.89
N ALA A 79 15.03 -11.69 -5.20
CA ALA A 79 15.35 -10.59 -6.10
C ALA A 79 14.53 -9.33 -5.79
N ILE A 80 13.25 -9.46 -5.41
CA ILE A 80 12.41 -8.34 -4.95
C ILE A 80 12.96 -7.77 -3.64
N CYS A 81 13.29 -8.63 -2.67
CA CYS A 81 13.85 -8.19 -1.39
C CYS A 81 15.17 -7.43 -1.57
N GLU A 82 16.05 -7.92 -2.41
CA GLU A 82 17.33 -7.27 -2.73
C GLU A 82 17.11 -5.92 -3.42
N LYS A 83 16.23 -5.88 -4.43
CA LYS A 83 15.93 -4.67 -5.20
C LYS A 83 15.42 -3.51 -4.31
N TYR A 84 14.52 -3.80 -3.38
CA TYR A 84 13.91 -2.79 -2.51
C TYR A 84 14.51 -2.73 -1.11
N GLN A 85 15.56 -3.51 -0.86
CA GLN A 85 16.26 -3.58 0.44
C GLN A 85 15.35 -4.01 1.60
N PHE A 86 14.47 -4.97 1.35
CA PHE A 86 13.67 -5.59 2.39
C PHE A 86 14.50 -6.56 3.23
N ALA A 87 14.45 -6.39 4.55
CA ALA A 87 15.00 -7.36 5.49
C ALA A 87 13.91 -8.41 5.81
N LEU A 88 13.79 -9.45 4.98
CA LEU A 88 12.81 -10.52 5.12
C LEU A 88 13.51 -11.88 4.99
N ASP A 89 13.43 -12.70 6.04
CA ASP A 89 13.83 -14.10 5.98
C ASP A 89 12.69 -14.92 5.35
N LEU A 90 12.95 -15.46 4.16
CA LEU A 90 11.96 -16.22 3.39
C LEU A 90 11.61 -17.57 4.03
N ASP A 91 12.44 -18.09 4.92
CA ASP A 91 12.24 -19.37 5.63
C ASP A 91 11.62 -19.19 7.02
N GLN A 92 11.50 -17.96 7.52
CA GLN A 92 10.88 -17.68 8.80
C GLN A 92 9.37 -17.98 8.75
N LYS A 93 8.86 -18.63 9.81
CA LYS A 93 7.42 -18.86 9.99
C LYS A 93 6.71 -17.56 10.35
N VAL A 94 5.51 -17.33 9.80
CA VAL A 94 4.79 -16.08 10.01
C VAL A 94 4.42 -15.84 11.47
N TYR A 95 4.13 -16.87 12.26
CA TYR A 95 3.84 -16.71 13.68
C TYR A 95 5.06 -16.20 14.51
N GLU A 96 6.29 -16.34 14.00
CA GLU A 96 7.50 -15.83 14.61
C GLU A 96 7.84 -14.40 14.19
N MET A 97 7.11 -13.85 13.21
CA MET A 97 7.37 -12.54 12.64
C MET A 97 6.81 -11.41 13.50
N SER A 98 7.57 -10.30 13.59
CA SER A 98 7.05 -9.03 14.08
C SER A 98 5.98 -8.48 13.13
N VAL A 99 5.20 -7.51 13.60
CA VAL A 99 4.20 -6.81 12.78
C VAL A 99 4.84 -6.16 11.55
N SER A 100 6.00 -5.54 11.72
CA SER A 100 6.77 -4.93 10.64
C SER A 100 7.20 -5.96 9.58
N GLN A 101 7.65 -7.14 10.00
CA GLN A 101 8.01 -8.23 9.08
C GLN A 101 6.79 -8.77 8.34
N LYS A 102 5.64 -8.94 9.00
CA LYS A 102 4.38 -9.35 8.37
C LYS A 102 3.94 -8.34 7.32
N GLN A 103 4.07 -7.05 7.61
CA GLN A 103 3.77 -5.99 6.65
C GLN A 103 4.71 -6.03 5.44
N THR A 104 6.01 -6.21 5.67
CA THR A 104 7.00 -6.39 4.60
C THR A 104 6.64 -7.59 3.72
N LEU A 105 6.25 -8.71 4.31
CA LEU A 105 5.81 -9.91 3.57
C LEU A 105 4.59 -9.62 2.69
N GLU A 106 3.59 -8.88 3.19
CA GLU A 106 2.41 -8.48 2.39
C GLU A 106 2.82 -7.61 1.19
N ILE A 107 3.75 -6.67 1.38
CA ILE A 107 4.26 -5.83 0.30
C ILE A 107 4.99 -6.69 -0.74
N VAL A 108 5.85 -7.61 -0.30
CA VAL A 108 6.58 -8.52 -1.20
C VAL A 108 5.62 -9.41 -2.00
N LYS A 109 4.54 -9.91 -1.38
CA LYS A 109 3.49 -10.70 -2.07
C LYS A 109 2.85 -9.91 -3.21
N VAL A 110 2.50 -8.66 -2.98
CA VAL A 110 1.87 -7.79 -3.98
C VAL A 110 2.84 -7.46 -5.11
N LEU A 111 4.10 -7.17 -4.79
CA LEU A 111 5.17 -6.94 -5.77
C LEU A 111 5.50 -8.20 -6.58
N PHE A 112 5.51 -9.38 -5.94
CA PHE A 112 5.72 -10.67 -6.59
C PHE A 112 4.68 -10.92 -7.69
N ARG A 113 3.44 -10.47 -7.46
CA ARG A 113 2.34 -10.53 -8.43
C ARG A 113 2.40 -9.43 -9.49
N GLY A 114 3.40 -8.56 -9.48
CA GLY A 114 3.63 -7.55 -10.51
C GLY A 114 2.85 -6.26 -10.31
N ALA A 115 2.49 -5.89 -9.09
CA ALA A 115 1.84 -4.61 -8.83
C ALA A 115 2.77 -3.43 -9.13
N ASP A 116 2.24 -2.43 -9.83
CA ASP A 116 2.88 -1.14 -10.11
C ASP A 116 2.27 0.01 -9.31
N ILE A 117 1.05 -0.19 -8.82
CA ILE A 117 0.31 0.74 -7.97
C ILE A 117 0.03 0.04 -6.64
N LEU A 118 0.64 0.52 -5.56
CA LEU A 118 0.46 -0.03 -4.22
C LEU A 118 -0.38 0.90 -3.37
N ILE A 119 -1.42 0.36 -2.75
CA ILE A 119 -2.28 1.06 -1.80
C ILE A 119 -1.99 0.52 -0.41
N LEU A 120 -1.59 1.38 0.50
CA LEU A 120 -1.26 1.06 1.89
C LEU A 120 -2.27 1.75 2.82
N ASP A 121 -3.08 0.97 3.54
CA ASP A 121 -4.10 1.50 4.45
C ASP A 121 -3.57 1.52 5.89
N GLU A 122 -3.37 2.73 6.44
CA GLU A 122 -2.81 3.02 7.76
C GLU A 122 -1.53 2.22 8.10
N PRO A 123 -0.52 2.21 7.21
CA PRO A 123 0.59 1.26 7.30
C PRO A 123 1.51 1.49 8.51
N THR A 124 1.44 2.65 9.14
CA THR A 124 2.30 3.03 10.28
C THR A 124 1.59 2.98 11.62
N ALA A 125 0.33 2.51 11.66
CA ALA A 125 -0.51 2.56 12.87
C ALA A 125 0.11 1.82 14.07
N VAL A 126 0.88 0.76 13.81
CA VAL A 126 1.47 -0.13 14.83
C VAL A 126 3.00 -0.21 14.74
N LEU A 127 3.62 0.63 13.92
CA LEU A 127 5.07 0.66 13.74
C LEU A 127 5.74 1.63 14.73
N THR A 128 6.94 1.30 15.14
CA THR A 128 7.83 2.23 15.83
C THR A 128 8.31 3.32 14.87
N PRO A 129 8.79 4.48 15.35
CA PRO A 129 9.36 5.52 14.48
C PRO A 129 10.46 4.99 13.56
N GLN A 130 11.33 4.11 14.06
CA GLN A 130 12.43 3.51 13.28
C GLN A 130 11.91 2.59 12.17
N GLU A 131 10.85 1.82 12.43
CA GLU A 131 10.20 0.96 11.43
C GLU A 131 9.46 1.80 10.39
N THR A 132 8.83 2.89 10.80
CA THR A 132 8.18 3.86 9.91
C THR A 132 9.18 4.46 8.92
N GLU A 133 10.35 4.89 9.38
CA GLU A 133 11.40 5.41 8.50
C GLU A 133 11.92 4.36 7.50
N LYS A 134 12.05 3.10 7.93
CA LYS A 134 12.41 2.00 7.01
C LYS A 134 11.33 1.80 5.94
N LEU A 135 10.05 1.82 6.33
CA LEU A 135 8.94 1.71 5.37
C LEU A 135 8.96 2.88 4.37
N PHE A 136 9.19 4.10 4.83
CA PHE A 136 9.27 5.28 3.97
C PHE A 136 10.48 5.22 3.02
N ALA A 137 11.60 4.68 3.46
CA ALA A 137 12.74 4.43 2.57
C ALA A 137 12.39 3.45 1.45
N VAL A 138 11.67 2.38 1.77
CA VAL A 138 11.16 1.41 0.79
C VAL A 138 10.18 2.08 -0.19
N MET A 139 9.26 2.91 0.29
CA MET A 139 8.31 3.65 -0.57
C MET A 139 9.06 4.59 -1.53
N ARG A 140 10.09 5.28 -1.06
CA ARG A 140 10.95 6.12 -1.91
C ARG A 140 11.68 5.29 -2.98
N ASN A 141 12.18 4.10 -2.64
CA ASN A 141 12.82 3.19 -3.60
C ASN A 141 11.82 2.68 -4.65
N MET A 142 10.59 2.35 -4.25
CA MET A 142 9.52 1.97 -5.19
C MET A 142 9.18 3.12 -6.15
N LYS A 143 9.06 4.35 -5.63
CA LYS A 143 8.83 5.54 -6.44
C LYS A 143 9.96 5.76 -7.44
N ALA A 144 11.23 5.62 -7.02
CA ALA A 144 12.39 5.73 -7.90
C ALA A 144 12.40 4.66 -9.01
N ASP A 145 11.79 3.50 -8.76
CA ASP A 145 11.58 2.42 -9.73
C ASP A 145 10.33 2.65 -10.63
N GLY A 146 9.69 3.80 -10.54
CA GLY A 146 8.53 4.18 -11.36
C GLY A 146 7.19 3.64 -10.86
N LYS A 147 7.12 3.08 -9.67
CA LYS A 147 5.86 2.62 -9.07
C LYS A 147 5.10 3.77 -8.42
N ALA A 148 3.78 3.69 -8.44
CA ALA A 148 2.91 4.60 -7.70
C ALA A 148 2.58 4.01 -6.31
N VAL A 149 2.71 4.81 -5.26
CA VAL A 149 2.35 4.41 -3.90
C VAL A 149 1.29 5.36 -3.37
N VAL A 150 0.17 4.80 -2.93
CA VAL A 150 -0.93 5.52 -2.29
C VAL A 150 -0.97 5.12 -0.82
N ILE A 151 -0.78 6.09 0.08
CA ILE A 151 -0.87 5.88 1.51
C ILE A 151 -2.15 6.51 2.06
N ILE A 152 -2.91 5.75 2.83
CA ILE A 152 -4.03 6.28 3.63
C ILE A 152 -3.54 6.44 5.05
N THR A 153 -3.54 7.66 5.56
CA THR A 153 -3.18 7.94 6.95
C THR A 153 -3.90 9.19 7.45
N HIS A 154 -3.95 9.35 8.75
CA HIS A 154 -4.40 10.57 9.43
C HIS A 154 -3.23 11.33 10.08
N LYS A 155 -2.01 10.81 9.99
CA LYS A 155 -0.80 11.40 10.58
C LYS A 155 -0.18 12.39 9.59
N LEU A 156 -0.48 13.69 9.74
CA LEU A 156 -0.10 14.72 8.76
C LEU A 156 1.41 14.87 8.60
N HIS A 157 2.18 14.73 9.68
CA HIS A 157 3.65 14.80 9.61
C HIS A 157 4.24 13.68 8.73
N GLU A 158 3.64 12.48 8.74
CA GLU A 158 4.05 11.38 7.87
C GLU A 158 3.72 11.70 6.41
N VAL A 159 2.52 12.24 6.15
CA VAL A 159 2.12 12.68 4.81
C VAL A 159 3.11 13.69 4.25
N LEU A 160 3.45 14.72 5.02
CA LEU A 160 4.38 15.77 4.60
C LEU A 160 5.80 15.26 4.37
N SER A 161 6.20 14.17 5.04
CA SER A 161 7.56 13.62 4.92
C SER A 161 7.77 12.69 3.73
N VAL A 162 6.71 12.04 3.21
CA VAL A 162 6.86 10.95 2.23
C VAL A 162 6.08 11.16 0.94
N SER A 163 5.01 11.96 0.93
CA SER A 163 4.17 12.12 -0.25
C SER A 163 4.60 13.27 -1.17
N ASP A 164 4.23 13.20 -2.43
CA ASP A 164 4.37 14.30 -3.40
C ASP A 164 3.10 15.15 -3.44
N ARG A 165 1.94 14.50 -3.32
CA ARG A 165 0.62 15.13 -3.38
C ARG A 165 -0.30 14.55 -2.32
N VAL A 166 -1.19 15.36 -1.82
CA VAL A 166 -2.19 14.99 -0.81
C VAL A 166 -3.59 15.24 -1.34
N ALA A 167 -4.37 14.18 -1.48
CA ALA A 167 -5.80 14.27 -1.77
C ALA A 167 -6.59 14.22 -0.46
N ILE A 168 -7.49 15.16 -0.28
CA ILE A 168 -8.28 15.31 0.94
C ILE A 168 -9.72 14.88 0.69
N LEU A 169 -10.17 13.91 1.50
CA LEU A 169 -11.56 13.48 1.54
C LEU A 169 -12.16 13.81 2.92
N ARG A 170 -13.31 14.45 2.92
CA ARG A 170 -14.06 14.82 4.11
C ARG A 170 -15.50 14.34 3.99
N LYS A 171 -15.97 13.55 4.95
CA LYS A 171 -17.35 13.01 4.99
C LYS A 171 -17.77 12.30 3.67
N GLY A 172 -16.85 11.63 3.01
CA GLY A 172 -17.10 10.93 1.75
C GLY A 172 -16.95 11.79 0.50
N GLU A 173 -16.75 13.09 0.63
CA GLU A 173 -16.58 14.02 -0.49
C GLU A 173 -15.11 14.34 -0.74
N TYR A 174 -14.76 14.51 -2.00
CA TYR A 174 -13.45 15.01 -2.42
C TYR A 174 -13.38 16.52 -2.23
N VAL A 175 -12.44 16.98 -1.42
CA VAL A 175 -12.24 18.40 -1.11
C VAL A 175 -11.24 19.05 -2.06
N GLY A 176 -10.18 18.36 -2.39
CA GLY A 176 -9.12 18.87 -3.27
C GLY A 176 -7.84 18.07 -3.16
N THR A 177 -6.89 18.37 -4.05
CA THR A 177 -5.52 17.86 -4.03
C THR A 177 -4.55 19.02 -3.96
N VAL A 178 -3.53 18.90 -3.11
CA VAL A 178 -2.45 19.89 -2.96
C VAL A 178 -1.09 19.23 -3.13
N GLU A 179 -0.12 19.99 -3.63
CA GLU A 179 1.27 19.57 -3.68
C GLU A 179 1.87 19.63 -2.26
N THR A 180 2.52 18.56 -1.83
CA THR A 180 3.10 18.48 -0.47
C THR A 180 4.14 19.56 -0.23
N ALA A 181 4.91 19.94 -1.23
CA ALA A 181 5.94 20.98 -1.14
C ALA A 181 5.40 22.36 -0.70
N THR A 182 4.11 22.63 -0.92
CA THR A 182 3.43 23.88 -0.56
C THR A 182 2.45 23.72 0.60
N ALA A 183 2.28 22.51 1.10
CA ALA A 183 1.34 22.20 2.18
C ALA A 183 1.99 22.33 3.56
N THR A 184 1.18 22.65 4.55
CA THR A 184 1.54 22.64 5.98
C THR A 184 0.53 21.79 6.74
N GLU A 185 0.88 21.33 7.94
CA GLU A 185 -0.09 20.61 8.80
C GLU A 185 -1.35 21.45 9.04
N SER A 186 -1.20 22.76 9.24
CA SER A 186 -2.31 23.69 9.43
C SER A 186 -3.22 23.74 8.21
N SER A 187 -2.65 23.92 7.01
CA SER A 187 -3.44 23.99 5.77
C SER A 187 -4.19 22.67 5.47
N LEU A 188 -3.55 21.54 5.72
CA LEU A 188 -4.18 20.23 5.56
C LEU A 188 -5.29 20.02 6.59
N THR A 189 -5.08 20.42 7.84
CA THR A 189 -6.08 20.36 8.92
C THR A 189 -7.30 21.20 8.57
N GLU A 190 -7.11 22.44 8.11
CA GLU A 190 -8.20 23.33 7.69
C GLU A 190 -9.04 22.68 6.57
N MET A 191 -8.40 22.09 5.57
CA MET A 191 -9.11 21.40 4.49
C MET A 191 -9.87 20.16 4.99
N MET A 192 -9.29 19.41 5.96
CA MET A 192 -9.93 18.22 6.53
C MET A 192 -11.12 18.56 7.41
N VAL A 193 -11.05 19.61 8.21
CA VAL A 193 -12.08 20.02 9.16
C VAL A 193 -13.09 20.97 8.51
N GLY A 194 -12.65 21.80 7.57
CA GLY A 194 -13.49 22.77 6.85
C GLY A 194 -13.73 24.07 7.62
N GLN A 195 -12.95 24.32 8.67
CA GLN A 195 -12.95 25.57 9.45
C GLN A 195 -11.51 25.94 9.73
N LYS A 196 -11.23 27.25 9.80
CA LYS A 196 -9.93 27.72 10.29
C LYS A 196 -9.75 27.25 11.73
N VAL A 197 -8.74 26.44 11.96
CA VAL A 197 -8.36 26.02 13.31
C VAL A 197 -7.43 27.12 13.86
N GLU A 198 -7.96 28.00 14.69
CA GLU A 198 -7.13 28.87 15.52
C GLU A 198 -6.49 27.97 16.59
N LEU A 199 -5.22 27.66 16.43
CA LEU A 199 -4.42 27.06 17.48
C LEU A 199 -4.22 28.13 18.55
N ASN A 200 -5.12 28.23 19.51
CA ASN A 200 -4.87 28.95 20.74
C ASN A 200 -3.77 28.19 21.51
N ILE A 201 -2.55 28.66 21.35
CA ILE A 201 -1.41 28.28 22.21
C ILE A 201 -1.41 29.18 23.42
#